data_c26d586ef4c6ef88f301a2c81818d692
#
_entry.id   c26d586ef4c6ef88f301a2c81818d692
#
_cell.length_a   1.000
_cell.length_b   1.000
_cell.length_c   1.000
_cell.angle_alpha   90.00
_cell.angle_beta   90.00
_cell.angle_gamma   90.00
#
_symmetry.space_group_name_H-M   'P 1'
#
loop_
_entity.id
_entity.type
_entity.pdbx_description
1 polymer ?
#
loop_
_entity_poly.entity_id
_entity_poly.type
_entity_poly.pdbx_seq_one_letter_code
_entity_poly.pdbx_strand_id
1 'polypeptide(L)'
;MQHPFDPLIIRGKSLIPIVQGGMGVGISASSLSSAVARENGVGTIASVDLRHLHDDLLAESKINPTEAKYDKLNRIALDREITKAKADSEGRGMIAVNVMKAVKDHQALVRQACESGADAIVIRHQSSGAVGLI
;
A
#
# COMPACT_ATOMS: atom_id res chain seq x y z
N MET A 1 -20.42 -1.48 -14.03
CA MET A 1 -20.51 -0.06 -14.42
C MET A 1 -19.84 0.14 -15.76
N GLN A 2 -20.55 0.67 -16.73
CA GLN A 2 -19.95 1.08 -18.02
C GLN A 2 -19.41 2.51 -17.85
N HIS A 3 -18.18 2.75 -18.26
CA HIS A 3 -17.55 4.07 -18.28
C HIS A 3 -16.98 4.36 -19.68
N PRO A 4 -16.88 5.64 -20.07
CA PRO A 4 -16.50 6.03 -21.44
C PRO A 4 -15.01 5.86 -21.76
N PHE A 5 -14.20 5.40 -20.83
CA PHE A 5 -12.75 5.26 -20.97
C PHE A 5 -12.37 3.81 -21.27
N ASP A 6 -11.32 3.64 -22.06
CA ASP A 6 -10.74 2.33 -22.29
C ASP A 6 -10.24 1.71 -20.96
N PRO A 7 -10.37 0.40 -20.79
CA PRO A 7 -9.89 -0.26 -19.60
C PRO A 7 -8.38 -0.16 -19.44
N LEU A 8 -7.92 -0.06 -18.21
CA LEU A 8 -6.50 -0.18 -17.87
C LEU A 8 -6.12 -1.66 -17.82
N ILE A 9 -5.22 -2.10 -18.68
CA ILE A 9 -4.77 -3.49 -18.71
C ILE A 9 -3.42 -3.59 -18.01
N ILE A 10 -3.39 -4.30 -16.86
CA ILE A 10 -2.15 -4.55 -16.11
C ILE A 10 -2.03 -6.05 -15.89
N ARG A 11 -0.94 -6.64 -16.36
CA ARG A 11 -0.65 -8.08 -16.22
C ARG A 11 -1.82 -8.98 -16.68
N GLY A 12 -2.47 -8.59 -17.77
CA GLY A 12 -3.63 -9.30 -18.31
C GLY A 12 -4.94 -9.07 -17.58
N LYS A 13 -4.95 -8.29 -16.50
CA LYS A 13 -6.16 -7.94 -15.76
C LYS A 13 -6.75 -6.64 -16.31
N SER A 14 -8.03 -6.68 -16.65
CA SER A 14 -8.77 -5.51 -17.11
C SER A 14 -9.37 -4.76 -15.92
N LEU A 15 -9.00 -3.51 -15.77
CA LEU A 15 -9.36 -2.65 -14.65
C LEU A 15 -10.09 -1.41 -15.14
N ILE A 16 -10.92 -0.82 -14.28
CA ILE A 16 -11.37 0.57 -14.48
C ILE A 16 -10.11 1.47 -14.41
N PRO A 17 -9.96 2.46 -15.33
CA PRO A 17 -8.76 3.30 -15.36
C PRO A 17 -8.75 4.36 -14.24
N ILE A 18 -8.88 3.89 -13.00
CA ILE A 18 -8.83 4.68 -11.79
C ILE A 18 -7.76 4.10 -10.87
N VAL A 19 -6.76 4.93 -10.57
CA VAL A 19 -5.70 4.62 -9.62
C VAL A 19 -5.80 5.61 -8.45
N GLN A 20 -6.18 5.11 -7.29
CA GLN A 20 -6.25 5.93 -6.09
C GLN A 20 -4.83 6.21 -5.59
N GLY A 21 -4.52 7.49 -5.37
CA GLY A 21 -3.21 7.92 -4.86
C GLY A 21 -2.99 7.58 -3.39
N GLY A 22 -1.76 7.23 -3.04
CA GLY A 22 -1.37 6.99 -1.65
C GLY A 22 -1.32 8.29 -0.84
N MET A 23 -2.02 8.32 0.28
CA MET A 23 -2.08 9.44 1.24
C MET A 23 -1.68 8.94 2.62
N GLY A 24 -0.57 9.43 3.15
CA GLY A 24 -0.12 9.15 4.52
C GLY A 24 -0.62 10.25 5.48
N VAL A 25 -0.65 10.05 6.79
CA VAL A 25 -0.43 8.77 7.47
C VAL A 25 -1.81 8.17 7.76
N GLY A 26 -2.03 6.91 7.42
CA GLY A 26 -3.25 6.18 7.80
C GLY A 26 -4.51 6.53 7.01
N ILE A 27 -4.49 7.50 6.09
CA ILE A 27 -5.65 7.83 5.23
C ILE A 27 -5.81 6.74 4.18
N SER A 28 -4.75 6.44 3.43
CA SER A 28 -4.73 5.34 2.47
C SER A 28 -4.21 4.07 3.13
N ALA A 29 -5.11 3.32 3.72
CA ALA A 29 -4.84 2.03 4.34
C ALA A 29 -5.78 0.95 3.74
N SER A 30 -5.94 -0.17 4.42
CA SER A 30 -6.70 -1.31 3.91
C SER A 30 -8.15 -0.98 3.53
N SER A 31 -8.84 -0.17 4.32
CA SER A 31 -10.25 0.18 4.07
C SER A 31 -10.46 0.91 2.75
N LEU A 32 -9.71 1.99 2.51
CA LEU A 32 -9.84 2.77 1.28
C LEU A 32 -9.36 1.97 0.07
N SER A 33 -8.19 1.35 0.17
CA SER A 33 -7.61 0.61 -0.95
C SER A 33 -8.46 -0.59 -1.36
N SER A 34 -9.03 -1.33 -0.41
CA SER A 34 -9.93 -2.44 -0.72
C SER A 34 -11.26 -1.98 -1.32
N ALA A 35 -11.80 -0.84 -0.86
CA ALA A 35 -13.02 -0.27 -1.42
C ALA A 35 -12.84 0.08 -2.90
N VAL A 36 -11.72 0.73 -3.25
CA VAL A 36 -11.38 1.04 -4.65
C VAL A 36 -11.18 -0.23 -5.47
N ALA A 37 -10.47 -1.21 -4.92
CA ALA A 37 -10.23 -2.49 -5.60
C ALA A 37 -11.53 -3.27 -5.84
N ARG A 38 -12.48 -3.27 -4.91
CA ARG A 38 -13.80 -3.91 -5.11
C ARG A 38 -14.56 -3.32 -6.30
N GLU A 39 -14.38 -2.05 -6.58
CA GLU A 39 -14.93 -1.39 -7.79
C GLU A 39 -14.07 -1.64 -9.04
N ASN A 40 -13.12 -2.57 -8.97
CA ASN A 40 -12.22 -2.96 -10.06
C ASN A 40 -11.19 -1.89 -10.46
N GLY A 41 -10.88 -0.97 -9.56
CA GLY A 41 -9.79 0.00 -9.71
C GLY A 41 -8.49 -0.45 -9.05
N VAL A 42 -7.51 0.44 -9.00
CA VAL A 42 -6.26 0.23 -8.25
C VAL A 42 -6.33 1.00 -6.93
N GLY A 43 -6.47 0.28 -5.83
CA GLY A 43 -6.39 0.84 -4.48
C GLY A 43 -4.94 0.88 -4.01
N THR A 44 -4.50 1.99 -3.41
CA THR A 44 -3.11 2.18 -3.00
C THR A 44 -3.00 2.41 -1.51
N ILE A 45 -2.13 1.63 -0.86
CA ILE A 45 -1.76 1.80 0.56
C ILE A 45 -0.52 2.68 0.63
N ALA A 46 -0.56 3.73 1.46
CA ALA A 46 0.62 4.52 1.79
C ALA A 46 1.39 3.85 2.94
N SER A 47 2.64 3.45 2.69
CA SER A 47 3.42 2.64 3.63
C SER A 47 4.01 3.40 4.83
N VAL A 48 3.86 4.72 4.88
CA VAL A 48 4.50 5.55 5.90
C VAL A 48 3.80 5.41 7.26
N ASP A 49 4.58 5.13 8.30
CA ASP A 49 4.17 5.15 9.71
C ASP A 49 2.87 4.39 10.05
N LEU A 50 2.59 3.31 9.35
CA LEU A 50 1.37 2.52 9.50
C LEU A 50 1.19 1.90 10.91
N ARG A 51 2.27 1.80 11.70
CA ARG A 51 2.17 1.34 13.10
C ARG A 51 1.15 2.14 13.93
N HIS A 52 0.90 3.40 13.55
CA HIS A 52 -0.07 4.27 14.23
C HIS A 52 -1.53 3.80 14.07
N LEU A 53 -1.83 2.94 13.11
CA LEU A 53 -3.17 2.38 12.89
C LEU A 53 -3.45 1.15 13.74
N HIS A 54 -2.43 0.62 14.43
CA HIS A 54 -2.52 -0.61 15.22
C HIS A 54 -2.15 -0.32 16.67
N ASP A 55 -3.13 -0.38 17.57
CA ASP A 55 -2.96 0.00 18.99
C ASP A 55 -1.83 -0.79 19.67
N ASP A 56 -1.70 -2.08 19.37
CA ASP A 56 -0.63 -2.93 19.89
C ASP A 56 0.76 -2.50 19.43
N LEU A 57 0.90 -2.18 18.14
CA LEU A 57 2.17 -1.70 17.56
C LEU A 57 2.49 -0.29 18.03
N LEU A 58 1.49 0.56 18.16
CA LEU A 58 1.68 1.90 18.71
C LEU A 58 2.14 1.86 20.16
N ALA A 59 1.53 1.02 21.00
CA ALA A 59 1.94 0.82 22.38
C ALA A 59 3.36 0.29 22.47
N GLU A 60 3.69 -0.74 21.68
CA GLU A 60 5.04 -1.33 21.62
C GLU A 60 6.09 -0.30 21.17
N SER A 61 5.75 0.60 20.27
CA SER A 61 6.66 1.64 19.76
C SER A 61 7.12 2.62 20.85
N LYS A 62 6.37 2.76 21.93
CA LYS A 62 6.69 3.65 23.06
C LYS A 62 7.65 3.04 24.08
N ILE A 63 7.85 1.72 24.03
CA ILE A 63 8.74 0.99 24.91
C ILE A 63 10.15 0.95 24.29
N ASN A 64 11.13 1.59 24.93
CA ASN A 64 12.51 1.68 24.42
C ASN A 64 12.54 2.08 22.94
N PRO A 65 12.08 3.29 22.57
CA PRO A 65 11.93 3.71 21.19
C PRO A 65 13.27 3.82 20.47
N THR A 66 13.39 3.15 19.34
CA THR A 66 14.53 3.24 18.42
C THR A 66 14.04 3.29 16.97
N GLU A 67 14.82 3.87 16.08
CA GLU A 67 14.49 3.90 14.65
C GLU A 67 14.29 2.48 14.10
N ALA A 68 15.21 1.56 14.40
CA ALA A 68 15.12 0.17 13.99
C ALA A 68 13.83 -0.53 14.48
N LYS A 69 13.38 -0.20 15.68
CA LYS A 69 12.10 -0.69 16.20
C LYS A 69 10.92 -0.13 15.43
N TYR A 70 10.90 1.17 15.15
CA TYR A 70 9.85 1.78 14.34
C TYR A 70 9.77 1.16 12.94
N ASP A 71 10.91 0.97 12.29
CA ASP A 71 10.99 0.33 10.98
C ASP A 71 10.40 -1.08 11.01
N LYS A 72 10.77 -1.88 12.00
CA LYS A 72 10.21 -3.22 12.19
C LYS A 72 8.69 -3.20 12.39
N LEU A 73 8.19 -2.33 13.26
CA LEU A 73 6.75 -2.23 13.54
C LEU A 73 5.96 -1.71 12.34
N ASN A 74 6.54 -0.81 11.55
CA ASN A 74 5.94 -0.34 10.32
C ASN A 74 5.84 -1.44 9.26
N ARG A 75 6.82 -2.33 9.15
CA ARG A 75 6.75 -3.50 8.26
C ARG A 75 5.67 -4.48 8.69
N ILE A 76 5.54 -4.75 9.98
CA ILE A 76 4.44 -5.58 10.52
C ILE A 76 3.08 -4.95 10.20
N ALA A 77 2.94 -3.65 10.41
CA ALA A 77 1.72 -2.93 10.08
C ALA A 77 1.41 -2.99 8.58
N LEU A 78 2.42 -2.81 7.73
CA LEU A 78 2.26 -2.90 6.27
C LEU A 78 1.76 -4.28 5.84
N ASP A 79 2.33 -5.35 6.40
CA ASP A 79 1.87 -6.72 6.15
C ASP A 79 0.40 -6.90 6.51
N ARG A 80 0.00 -6.44 7.70
CA ARG A 80 -1.39 -6.50 8.15
C ARG A 80 -2.35 -5.76 7.21
N GLU A 81 -1.97 -4.54 6.80
CA GLU A 81 -2.79 -3.71 5.92
C GLU A 81 -2.93 -4.31 4.52
N ILE A 82 -1.86 -4.85 3.94
CA ILE A 82 -1.91 -5.52 2.63
C ILE A 82 -2.75 -6.78 2.71
N THR A 83 -2.52 -7.63 3.70
CA THR A 83 -3.25 -8.88 3.90
C THR A 83 -4.75 -8.62 4.04
N LYS A 84 -5.12 -7.61 4.85
CA LYS A 84 -6.52 -7.21 5.02
C LYS A 84 -7.11 -6.66 3.73
N ALA A 85 -6.39 -5.76 3.03
CA ALA A 85 -6.87 -5.18 1.79
C ALA A 85 -7.09 -6.25 0.69
N LYS A 86 -6.18 -7.21 0.58
CA LYS A 86 -6.31 -8.33 -0.37
C LYS A 86 -7.52 -9.21 -0.07
N ALA A 87 -7.77 -9.51 1.21
CA ALA A 87 -8.95 -10.25 1.63
C ALA A 87 -10.25 -9.48 1.35
N ASP A 88 -10.28 -8.20 1.75
CA ASP A 88 -11.48 -7.37 1.64
C ASP A 88 -11.78 -6.96 0.18
N SER A 89 -10.82 -7.01 -0.73
CA SER A 89 -11.02 -6.74 -2.17
C SER A 89 -11.72 -7.87 -2.91
N GLU A 90 -11.87 -9.04 -2.29
CA GLU A 90 -12.54 -10.21 -2.85
C GLU A 90 -11.97 -10.65 -4.21
N GLY A 91 -10.67 -10.51 -4.41
CA GLY A 91 -9.98 -10.84 -5.67
C GLY A 91 -10.23 -9.85 -6.82
N ARG A 92 -10.92 -8.75 -6.57
CA ARG A 92 -11.21 -7.70 -7.55
C ARG A 92 -10.15 -6.59 -7.49
N GLY A 93 -10.02 -5.88 -8.60
CA GLY A 93 -9.08 -4.77 -8.69
C GLY A 93 -7.63 -5.16 -8.42
N MET A 94 -6.85 -4.19 -8.00
CA MET A 94 -5.45 -4.37 -7.57
C MET A 94 -5.18 -3.59 -6.28
N ILE A 95 -4.28 -4.11 -5.47
CA ILE A 95 -3.74 -3.44 -4.30
C ILE A 95 -2.28 -3.04 -4.59
N ALA A 96 -2.05 -1.75 -4.68
CA ALA A 96 -0.72 -1.16 -4.81
C ALA A 96 -0.22 -0.62 -3.45
N VAL A 97 1.09 -0.49 -3.32
CA VAL A 97 1.74 0.13 -2.15
C VAL A 97 2.60 1.30 -2.61
N ASN A 98 2.37 2.46 -2.02
CA ASN A 98 3.19 3.65 -2.23
C ASN A 98 4.33 3.65 -1.21
N VAL A 99 5.57 3.68 -1.70
CA VAL A 99 6.78 3.74 -0.88
C VAL A 99 7.55 5.02 -1.22
N MET A 100 7.80 5.85 -0.21
CA MET A 100 8.61 7.05 -0.36
C MET A 100 10.09 6.68 -0.35
N LYS A 101 10.83 7.00 -1.40
CA LYS A 101 12.28 6.75 -1.49
C LYS A 101 13.09 7.51 -0.42
N ALA A 102 12.55 8.62 0.10
CA ALA A 102 13.18 9.39 1.17
C ALA A 102 13.22 8.66 2.53
N VAL A 103 12.40 7.63 2.72
CA VAL A 103 12.43 6.81 3.94
C VAL A 103 13.64 5.88 3.88
N LYS A 104 14.46 5.86 4.93
CA LYS A 104 15.67 5.01 4.98
C LYS A 104 15.36 3.54 4.77
N ASP A 105 14.25 3.07 5.33
CA ASP A 105 13.81 1.67 5.26
C ASP A 105 13.04 1.33 3.95
N HIS A 106 13.09 2.20 2.94
CA HIS A 106 12.26 2.04 1.73
C HIS A 106 12.47 0.69 1.02
N GLN A 107 13.70 0.18 0.97
CA GLN A 107 13.98 -1.11 0.35
C GLN A 107 13.33 -2.28 1.11
N ALA A 108 13.36 -2.23 2.43
CA ALA A 108 12.71 -3.24 3.26
C ALA A 108 11.18 -3.15 3.17
N LEU A 109 10.62 -1.94 3.05
CA LEU A 109 9.18 -1.75 2.81
C LEU A 109 8.75 -2.31 1.44
N VAL A 110 9.53 -2.11 0.39
CA VAL A 110 9.28 -2.71 -0.93
C VAL A 110 9.29 -4.24 -0.83
N ARG A 111 10.31 -4.80 -0.19
CA ARG A 111 10.41 -6.26 0.01
C ARG A 111 9.21 -6.79 0.79
N GLN A 112 8.86 -6.14 1.89
CA GLN A 112 7.68 -6.51 2.69
C GLN A 112 6.39 -6.46 1.87
N ALA A 113 6.21 -5.42 1.05
CA ALA A 113 5.04 -5.31 0.20
C ALA A 113 4.92 -6.47 -0.80
N CYS A 114 6.04 -6.87 -1.41
CA CYS A 114 6.10 -8.03 -2.30
C CYS A 114 5.76 -9.33 -1.55
N GLU A 115 6.36 -9.55 -0.40
CA GLU A 115 6.15 -10.75 0.43
C GLU A 115 4.70 -10.85 0.93
N SER A 116 4.07 -9.73 1.24
CA SER A 116 2.67 -9.66 1.68
C SER A 116 1.66 -9.79 0.54
N GLY A 117 2.10 -9.81 -0.71
CA GLY A 117 1.26 -10.05 -1.88
C GLY A 117 0.66 -8.81 -2.53
N ALA A 118 1.28 -7.64 -2.39
CA ALA A 118 0.89 -6.46 -3.15
C ALA A 118 1.01 -6.71 -4.67
N ASP A 119 0.08 -6.15 -5.44
CA ASP A 119 0.04 -6.33 -6.89
C ASP A 119 0.97 -5.36 -7.62
N ALA A 120 1.25 -4.20 -7.03
CA ALA A 120 2.10 -3.15 -7.61
C ALA A 120 2.78 -2.31 -6.53
N ILE A 121 3.89 -1.69 -6.89
CA ILE A 121 4.60 -0.70 -6.06
C ILE A 121 4.64 0.63 -6.80
N VAL A 122 4.32 1.70 -6.08
CA VAL A 122 4.50 3.08 -6.53
C VAL A 122 5.65 3.67 -5.72
N ILE A 123 6.78 3.94 -6.37
CA ILE A 123 7.93 4.56 -5.70
C ILE A 123 7.93 6.05 -6.04
N ARG A 124 7.79 6.88 -5.04
CA ARG A 124 7.88 8.33 -5.21
C ARG A 124 9.30 8.82 -4.91
N HIS A 125 9.92 9.37 -5.93
CA HIS A 125 11.13 10.16 -5.82
C HIS A 125 10.74 11.65 -5.72
N GLN A 126 11.51 12.46 -4.98
CA GLN A 126 11.20 13.90 -4.84
C GLN A 126 11.22 14.68 -6.16
N SER A 127 11.86 14.16 -7.20
CA SER A 127 12.03 14.83 -8.50
C SER A 127 11.27 14.17 -9.66
N SER A 128 10.79 12.94 -9.53
CA SER A 128 10.00 12.24 -10.57
C SER A 128 9.28 11.05 -9.97
N GLY A 129 8.04 10.85 -10.39
CA GLY A 129 7.31 9.63 -10.04
C GLY A 129 7.73 8.47 -10.92
N ALA A 130 8.16 7.36 -10.35
CA ALA A 130 8.35 6.10 -11.04
C ALA A 130 7.30 5.10 -10.55
N VAL A 131 6.62 4.44 -11.46
CA VAL A 131 5.69 3.35 -11.18
C VAL A 131 6.34 2.05 -11.61
N GLY A 132 6.48 1.12 -10.68
CA GLY A 132 6.95 -0.23 -10.95
C GLY A 132 5.86 -1.25 -10.70
N LEU A 133 5.71 -2.21 -11.61
CA LEU A 133 4.88 -3.39 -11.42
C LEU A 133 5.72 -4.52 -10.84
N ILE A 134 5.13 -5.30 -9.98
CA ILE A 134 5.73 -6.49 -9.39
C ILE A 134 5.40 -7.72 -10.23
#